data_875a018305e26ae807fef86b8e8be06d
#
_entry.id   875a018305e26ae807fef86b8e8be06d
#
_cell.length_a   1.000
_cell.length_b   1.000
_cell.length_c   1.000
_cell.angle_alpha   90.00
_cell.angle_beta   90.00
_cell.angle_gamma   90.00
#
_symmetry.space_group_name_H-M   'P 1'
#
loop_
_entity.id
_entity.type
_entity.pdbx_description
1 polymer ?
#
loop_
_entity_poly.entity_id
_entity_poly.type
_entity_poly.pdbx_seq_one_letter_code
_entity_poly.pdbx_strand_id
1 'polypeptide(L)'
;MSTSTDWPSLASLLARQPDFDPDAVPVAQARELLADWVTPRVQARSMPAQAEAVGRVLARDVIARLDLPPCDNAAMDGYALCHADLNPEGDTTLPVGGRTLAGDPPATLPPGQAWRIMTGAPMPAGADTVVMQEHVRRHADDSALQGASSQPDGGACPSETITLPAGQKPGQNVRRRGEDIRTGQTALPAGRILSPMDLGVAASQGIVDLPVFDPLKVGVFSTGNELVQSGQPLAAGQIHDSNRPTLLALARSRGFEAIDLGWLPDDPAILTKALASSIDQVDVLLTTGGAAGGDADLLWHVLSQPMHHQGMSLPTEAHAWKLKLRPGRPLVIGRISQTPVFGLPGNPVAALLSFLFVIDAALQKMAGITTPRPLPRIRARAGTAIRKRPGRQELLRVTLCYHESDDLPVALPAGSQSSAQLRSVAEADGIAVLPEDQGPVAQGDRLDVVPLHGLL
;
A
#
# COMPACT_ATOMS: atom_id res chain seq x y z
N MET A 1 -20.77 23.31 -1.48
CA MET A 1 -21.45 22.90 -0.25
C MET A 1 -20.38 22.82 0.83
N SER A 2 -20.37 23.81 1.74
CA SER A 2 -19.45 23.86 2.88
C SER A 2 -19.90 22.78 3.89
N THR A 3 -19.26 21.65 3.90
CA THR A 3 -19.33 20.73 5.04
C THR A 3 -18.32 21.21 6.06
N SER A 4 -18.74 21.99 7.04
CA SER A 4 -18.02 22.14 8.29
C SER A 4 -18.05 20.76 8.97
N THR A 5 -17.12 19.89 8.59
CA THR A 5 -16.84 18.69 9.36
C THR A 5 -16.16 19.19 10.64
N ASP A 6 -16.94 19.32 11.71
CA ASP A 6 -16.40 19.53 13.05
C ASP A 6 -15.49 18.37 13.37
N TRP A 7 -14.19 18.61 13.26
CA TRP A 7 -13.16 17.64 13.59
C TRP A 7 -13.25 17.37 15.10
N PRO A 8 -13.39 16.11 15.54
CA PRO A 8 -13.50 15.83 16.97
C PRO A 8 -12.26 16.35 17.70
N SER A 9 -12.43 16.98 18.84
CA SER A 9 -11.27 17.31 19.68
C SER A 9 -10.68 16.02 20.23
N LEU A 10 -9.36 15.95 20.36
CA LEU A 10 -8.68 14.81 20.94
C LEU A 10 -9.14 14.63 22.40
N ALA A 11 -9.36 15.73 23.13
CA ALA A 11 -9.91 15.71 24.47
C ALA A 11 -11.28 14.99 24.54
N SER A 12 -12.17 15.20 23.54
CA SER A 12 -13.46 14.52 23.51
C SER A 12 -13.34 13.00 23.22
N LEU A 13 -12.33 12.58 22.45
CA LEU A 13 -12.03 11.14 22.25
C LEU A 13 -11.45 10.53 23.51
N LEU A 14 -10.52 11.21 24.19
CA LEU A 14 -9.92 10.75 25.43
C LEU A 14 -10.93 10.63 26.56
N ALA A 15 -11.91 11.52 26.64
CA ALA A 15 -12.99 11.45 27.64
C ALA A 15 -13.84 10.16 27.54
N ARG A 16 -13.79 9.46 26.40
CA ARG A 16 -14.46 8.16 26.20
C ARG A 16 -13.58 6.95 26.61
N GLN A 17 -12.35 7.20 27.05
CA GLN A 17 -11.36 6.20 27.42
C GLN A 17 -11.06 6.32 28.93
N PRO A 18 -11.87 5.72 29.81
CA PRO A 18 -11.76 5.94 31.27
C PRO A 18 -10.41 5.53 31.86
N ASP A 19 -9.72 4.57 31.22
CA ASP A 19 -8.43 4.05 31.66
C ASP A 19 -7.24 4.68 30.90
N PHE A 20 -7.46 5.80 30.17
CA PHE A 20 -6.38 6.46 29.45
C PHE A 20 -5.40 7.15 30.40
N ASP A 21 -4.15 6.71 30.36
CA ASP A 21 -3.04 7.32 31.11
C ASP A 21 -2.04 7.97 30.15
N PRO A 22 -1.98 9.32 30.07
CA PRO A 22 -1.06 10.03 29.16
C PRO A 22 0.42 9.76 29.48
N ASP A 23 0.76 9.31 30.70
CA ASP A 23 2.12 8.99 31.09
C ASP A 23 2.56 7.55 30.73
N ALA A 24 1.62 6.72 30.27
CA ALA A 24 1.86 5.30 29.98
C ALA A 24 1.02 4.75 28.82
N VAL A 25 1.00 5.46 27.67
CA VAL A 25 0.16 5.10 26.51
C VAL A 25 0.74 3.92 25.73
N PRO A 26 0.02 2.79 25.59
CA PRO A 26 0.41 1.70 24.71
C PRO A 26 0.48 2.15 23.25
N VAL A 27 1.46 1.62 22.48
CA VAL A 27 1.65 2.01 21.07
C VAL A 27 0.41 1.73 20.20
N ALA A 28 -0.24 0.59 20.43
CA ALA A 28 -1.46 0.23 19.69
C ALA A 28 -2.58 1.24 19.96
N GLN A 29 -2.83 1.58 21.24
CA GLN A 29 -3.83 2.56 21.65
C GLN A 29 -3.52 3.96 21.07
N ALA A 30 -2.25 4.39 21.09
CA ALA A 30 -1.85 5.67 20.49
C ALA A 30 -2.18 5.71 19.00
N ARG A 31 -1.86 4.65 18.24
CA ARG A 31 -2.15 4.55 16.81
C ARG A 31 -3.65 4.61 16.50
N GLU A 32 -4.45 3.89 17.25
CA GLU A 32 -5.92 3.87 17.10
C GLU A 32 -6.51 5.25 17.39
N LEU A 33 -6.16 5.85 18.55
CA LEU A 33 -6.63 7.19 18.91
C LEU A 33 -6.24 8.26 17.89
N LEU A 34 -5.00 8.23 17.38
CA LEU A 34 -4.56 9.18 16.36
C LEU A 34 -5.28 8.94 15.03
N ALA A 35 -5.48 7.69 14.65
CA ALA A 35 -6.26 7.38 13.44
C ALA A 35 -7.73 7.79 13.58
N ASP A 36 -8.34 7.66 14.76
CA ASP A 36 -9.72 8.08 14.99
C ASP A 36 -9.87 9.60 15.10
N TRP A 37 -8.82 10.26 15.57
CA TRP A 37 -8.78 11.71 15.69
C TRP A 37 -8.70 12.43 14.34
N VAL A 38 -7.92 11.91 13.37
CA VAL A 38 -7.70 12.58 12.08
C VAL A 38 -8.76 12.23 11.04
N THR A 39 -8.97 13.14 10.10
CA THR A 39 -9.84 12.98 8.93
C THR A 39 -9.05 13.19 7.64
N PRO A 40 -9.53 12.70 6.48
CA PRO A 40 -8.88 12.99 5.19
C PRO A 40 -8.76 14.51 4.94
N ARG A 41 -7.57 14.95 4.49
CA ARG A 41 -7.23 16.37 4.25
C ARG A 41 -6.95 16.67 2.79
N VAL A 42 -7.11 15.71 1.92
CA VAL A 42 -6.72 15.76 0.53
C VAL A 42 -7.92 16.01 -0.39
N GLN A 43 -7.69 16.70 -1.51
CA GLN A 43 -8.71 16.96 -2.52
C GLN A 43 -8.61 15.95 -3.66
N ALA A 44 -9.76 15.58 -4.23
CA ALA A 44 -9.83 14.68 -5.35
C ALA A 44 -9.64 15.44 -6.67
N ARG A 45 -8.84 14.86 -7.58
CA ARG A 45 -8.69 15.33 -8.96
C ARG A 45 -8.75 14.16 -9.94
N SER A 46 -9.00 14.47 -11.21
CA SER A 46 -8.84 13.50 -12.31
C SER A 46 -7.38 13.47 -12.75
N MET A 47 -6.86 12.27 -13.02
CA MET A 47 -5.49 12.04 -13.47
C MET A 47 -5.46 10.93 -14.51
N PRO A 48 -4.65 11.04 -15.58
CA PRO A 48 -4.47 9.94 -16.54
C PRO A 48 -4.08 8.63 -15.84
N ALA A 49 -4.67 7.51 -16.29
CA ALA A 49 -4.40 6.16 -15.78
C ALA A 49 -3.06 5.63 -16.35
N GLN A 50 -1.97 6.31 -16.03
CA GLN A 50 -0.61 6.06 -16.50
C GLN A 50 0.34 5.86 -15.32
N ALA A 51 1.63 5.67 -15.60
CA ALA A 51 2.64 5.35 -14.58
C ALA A 51 2.67 6.34 -13.41
N GLU A 52 2.39 7.62 -13.65
CA GLU A 52 2.37 8.69 -12.65
C GLU A 52 1.21 8.53 -11.64
N ALA A 53 0.19 7.74 -11.97
CA ALA A 53 -0.90 7.40 -11.06
C ALA A 53 -0.52 6.32 -10.03
N VAL A 54 0.56 5.57 -10.26
CA VAL A 54 1.06 4.58 -9.30
C VAL A 54 1.49 5.27 -8.01
N GLY A 55 1.08 4.71 -6.87
CA GLY A 55 1.32 5.30 -5.55
C GLY A 55 0.31 6.37 -5.12
N ARG A 56 -0.55 6.86 -6.04
CA ARG A 56 -1.67 7.76 -5.68
C ARG A 56 -2.79 6.99 -5.00
N VAL A 57 -3.58 7.69 -4.20
CA VAL A 57 -4.73 7.11 -3.53
C VAL A 57 -5.99 7.37 -4.35
N LEU A 58 -6.75 6.32 -4.65
CA LEU A 58 -7.99 6.42 -5.41
C LEU A 58 -9.06 7.13 -4.56
N ALA A 59 -9.65 8.21 -5.10
CA ALA A 59 -10.57 9.07 -4.36
C ALA A 59 -12.03 8.58 -4.36
N ARG A 60 -12.41 7.76 -5.34
CA ARG A 60 -13.75 7.19 -5.50
C ARG A 60 -13.66 5.81 -6.12
N ASP A 61 -14.67 4.98 -5.89
CA ASP A 61 -14.78 3.68 -6.54
C ASP A 61 -14.75 3.82 -8.07
N VAL A 62 -14.00 2.94 -8.69
CA VAL A 62 -14.02 2.73 -10.14
C VAL A 62 -14.96 1.57 -10.43
N ILE A 63 -16.08 1.90 -11.06
CA ILE A 63 -17.09 0.91 -11.40
C ILE A 63 -16.79 0.31 -12.78
N ALA A 64 -16.85 -1.00 -12.87
CA ALA A 64 -16.63 -1.73 -14.12
C ALA A 64 -17.67 -1.35 -15.18
N ARG A 65 -17.17 -1.00 -16.38
CA ARG A 65 -17.98 -0.61 -17.53
C ARG A 65 -18.28 -1.78 -18.46
N LEU A 66 -17.44 -2.79 -18.40
CA LEU A 66 -17.47 -3.97 -19.27
C LEU A 66 -17.35 -5.24 -18.42
N ASP A 67 -17.98 -6.32 -18.88
CA ASP A 67 -17.66 -7.66 -18.38
C ASP A 67 -16.25 -8.06 -18.80
N LEU A 68 -15.53 -8.74 -17.93
CA LEU A 68 -14.20 -9.29 -18.22
C LEU A 68 -14.19 -10.80 -17.92
N PRO A 69 -14.01 -11.66 -18.93
CA PRO A 69 -13.99 -11.35 -20.37
C PRO A 69 -15.37 -10.87 -20.89
N PRO A 70 -15.40 -10.16 -22.05
CA PRO A 70 -16.64 -9.57 -22.56
C PRO A 70 -17.62 -10.57 -23.17
N CYS A 71 -17.16 -11.79 -23.47
CA CYS A 71 -17.95 -12.93 -23.96
C CYS A 71 -17.32 -14.23 -23.47
N ASP A 72 -18.06 -15.33 -23.55
CA ASP A 72 -17.50 -16.66 -23.34
C ASP A 72 -16.34 -16.85 -24.33
N ASN A 73 -15.17 -17.31 -23.87
CA ASN A 73 -13.99 -17.52 -24.69
C ASN A 73 -13.22 -18.79 -24.31
N ALA A 74 -12.39 -19.25 -25.22
CA ALA A 74 -11.56 -20.42 -24.98
C ALA A 74 -10.44 -20.11 -23.96
N ALA A 75 -10.30 -20.96 -22.97
CA ALA A 75 -9.20 -20.90 -22.00
C ALA A 75 -7.91 -21.55 -22.53
N MET A 76 -8.03 -22.41 -23.54
CA MET A 76 -6.93 -23.21 -24.12
C MET A 76 -7.06 -23.25 -25.65
N ASP A 77 -5.93 -23.51 -26.30
CA ASP A 77 -5.89 -23.84 -27.73
C ASP A 77 -6.47 -25.24 -27.96
N GLY A 78 -7.40 -25.36 -28.90
CA GLY A 78 -8.07 -26.64 -29.10
C GLY A 78 -9.20 -26.61 -30.10
N TYR A 79 -10.25 -27.35 -29.77
CA TYR A 79 -11.45 -27.48 -30.58
C TYR A 79 -12.70 -27.24 -29.74
N ALA A 80 -13.46 -26.22 -30.10
CA ALA A 80 -14.77 -25.92 -29.54
C ALA A 80 -15.83 -26.82 -30.18
N LEU A 81 -16.74 -27.32 -29.38
CA LEU A 81 -17.81 -28.24 -29.79
C LEU A 81 -19.01 -28.17 -28.84
N CYS A 82 -20.14 -28.77 -29.25
CA CYS A 82 -21.25 -29.01 -28.36
C CYS A 82 -20.99 -30.31 -27.60
N HIS A 83 -20.98 -30.27 -26.27
CA HIS A 83 -20.74 -31.46 -25.43
C HIS A 83 -21.76 -32.59 -25.71
N ALA A 84 -22.98 -32.24 -26.08
CA ALA A 84 -24.03 -33.22 -26.40
C ALA A 84 -23.71 -34.04 -27.66
N ASP A 85 -22.81 -33.59 -28.54
CA ASP A 85 -22.38 -34.33 -29.73
C ASP A 85 -21.35 -35.42 -29.42
N LEU A 86 -20.86 -35.49 -28.16
CA LEU A 86 -19.84 -36.46 -27.75
C LEU A 86 -20.46 -37.79 -27.32
N ASN A 87 -19.78 -38.88 -27.67
CA ASN A 87 -20.12 -40.22 -27.15
C ASN A 87 -19.57 -40.32 -25.69
N PRO A 88 -20.46 -40.52 -24.70
CA PRO A 88 -20.03 -40.61 -23.30
C PRO A 88 -19.16 -41.82 -22.99
N GLU A 89 -19.31 -42.91 -23.78
CA GLU A 89 -18.64 -44.21 -23.51
C GLU A 89 -17.46 -44.49 -24.45
N GLY A 90 -17.20 -43.67 -25.44
CA GLY A 90 -16.15 -43.91 -26.42
C GLY A 90 -15.63 -42.67 -27.13
N ASP A 91 -14.62 -42.87 -27.97
CA ASP A 91 -14.06 -41.80 -28.79
C ASP A 91 -15.14 -41.23 -29.76
N THR A 92 -15.06 -39.93 -30.00
CA THR A 92 -15.97 -39.24 -30.96
C THR A 92 -15.14 -38.65 -32.10
N THR A 93 -15.57 -38.89 -33.33
CA THR A 93 -14.92 -38.28 -34.52
C THR A 93 -15.86 -37.23 -35.11
N LEU A 94 -15.34 -35.99 -35.25
CA LEU A 94 -16.08 -34.85 -35.79
C LEU A 94 -15.30 -34.17 -36.92
N PRO A 95 -15.99 -33.70 -37.97
CA PRO A 95 -15.39 -32.81 -38.96
C PRO A 95 -15.12 -31.42 -38.39
N VAL A 96 -14.07 -30.77 -38.82
CA VAL A 96 -13.75 -29.39 -38.43
C VAL A 96 -14.37 -28.42 -39.43
N GLY A 97 -15.39 -27.67 -38.96
CA GLY A 97 -16.18 -26.76 -39.82
C GLY A 97 -15.54 -25.38 -40.05
N GLY A 98 -14.55 -25.01 -39.23
CA GLY A 98 -13.88 -23.71 -39.35
C GLY A 98 -12.93 -23.42 -38.19
N ARG A 99 -12.48 -22.15 -38.11
CA ARG A 99 -11.58 -21.70 -37.05
C ARG A 99 -11.94 -20.29 -36.57
N THR A 100 -11.60 -19.99 -35.32
CA THR A 100 -11.69 -18.64 -34.72
C THR A 100 -10.39 -18.33 -33.98
N LEU A 101 -9.85 -17.16 -34.24
CA LEU A 101 -8.68 -16.62 -33.55
C LEU A 101 -9.10 -15.55 -32.54
N ALA A 102 -8.22 -15.20 -31.61
CA ALA A 102 -8.44 -14.05 -30.75
C ALA A 102 -8.56 -12.76 -31.58
N GLY A 103 -9.65 -12.01 -31.37
CA GLY A 103 -9.96 -10.80 -32.14
C GLY A 103 -10.93 -11.03 -33.32
N ASP A 104 -11.19 -12.27 -33.72
CA ASP A 104 -12.21 -12.56 -34.71
C ASP A 104 -13.62 -12.30 -34.16
N PRO A 105 -14.61 -12.01 -35.02
CA PRO A 105 -16.00 -11.97 -34.60
C PRO A 105 -16.51 -13.38 -34.19
N PRO A 106 -17.55 -13.44 -33.35
CA PRO A 106 -18.16 -14.71 -32.98
C PRO A 106 -18.68 -15.49 -34.23
N ALA A 107 -18.31 -16.77 -34.31
CA ALA A 107 -18.78 -17.68 -35.35
C ALA A 107 -20.02 -18.47 -34.87
N THR A 108 -20.61 -19.25 -35.76
CA THR A 108 -21.65 -20.23 -35.43
C THR A 108 -21.14 -21.64 -35.72
N LEU A 109 -21.22 -22.52 -34.72
CA LEU A 109 -20.87 -23.93 -34.87
C LEU A 109 -22.01 -24.69 -35.52
N PRO A 110 -21.80 -25.30 -36.71
CA PRO A 110 -22.82 -26.23 -37.27
C PRO A 110 -22.95 -27.47 -36.38
N PRO A 111 -24.19 -28.04 -36.24
CA PRO A 111 -24.38 -29.25 -35.47
C PRO A 111 -23.51 -30.41 -35.95
N GLY A 112 -23.00 -31.22 -35.02
CA GLY A 112 -22.16 -32.38 -35.32
C GLY A 112 -20.76 -32.05 -35.85
N GLN A 113 -20.29 -30.84 -35.65
CA GLN A 113 -18.97 -30.41 -36.07
C GLN A 113 -18.14 -29.94 -34.86
N ALA A 114 -16.81 -29.86 -35.06
CA ALA A 114 -15.89 -29.20 -34.18
C ALA A 114 -15.38 -27.90 -34.85
N TRP A 115 -14.90 -26.96 -34.04
CA TRP A 115 -14.41 -25.68 -34.50
C TRP A 115 -13.02 -25.41 -33.93
N ARG A 116 -12.02 -25.23 -34.77
CA ARG A 116 -10.68 -24.91 -34.31
C ARG A 116 -10.70 -23.55 -33.58
N ILE A 117 -10.19 -23.52 -32.34
CA ILE A 117 -10.22 -22.32 -31.50
C ILE A 117 -8.87 -22.10 -30.80
N MET A 118 -8.49 -20.84 -30.65
CA MET A 118 -7.30 -20.44 -29.91
C MET A 118 -7.67 -19.77 -28.58
N THR A 119 -6.76 -19.81 -27.63
CA THR A 119 -6.91 -19.16 -26.33
C THR A 119 -7.33 -17.70 -26.46
N GLY A 120 -8.35 -17.28 -25.75
CA GLY A 120 -8.91 -15.94 -25.80
C GLY A 120 -9.88 -15.68 -26.96
N ALA A 121 -10.02 -16.59 -27.92
CA ALA A 121 -10.99 -16.45 -29.01
C ALA A 121 -12.43 -16.64 -28.50
N PRO A 122 -13.42 -15.88 -29.03
CA PRO A 122 -14.81 -16.02 -28.64
C PRO A 122 -15.34 -17.39 -28.99
N MET A 123 -16.13 -17.99 -28.07
CA MET A 123 -16.80 -19.26 -28.33
C MET A 123 -17.79 -19.14 -29.47
N PRO A 124 -17.75 -20.04 -30.44
CA PRO A 124 -18.80 -20.10 -31.47
C PRO A 124 -20.18 -20.34 -30.83
N ALA A 125 -21.18 -19.67 -31.37
CA ALA A 125 -22.57 -19.94 -30.93
C ALA A 125 -22.93 -21.41 -31.20
N GLY A 126 -23.44 -22.12 -30.19
CA GLY A 126 -23.71 -23.55 -30.25
C GLY A 126 -22.60 -24.43 -29.66
N ALA A 127 -21.39 -23.88 -29.42
CA ALA A 127 -20.37 -24.59 -28.66
C ALA A 127 -20.42 -24.23 -27.16
N ASP A 128 -20.18 -25.23 -26.32
CA ASP A 128 -20.16 -25.08 -24.85
C ASP A 128 -18.90 -25.65 -24.19
N THR A 129 -18.05 -26.34 -24.95
CA THR A 129 -16.91 -27.14 -24.45
C THR A 129 -15.73 -26.97 -25.38
N VAL A 130 -14.50 -26.84 -24.81
CA VAL A 130 -13.24 -26.85 -25.56
C VAL A 130 -12.39 -28.04 -25.14
N VAL A 131 -11.97 -28.85 -26.11
CA VAL A 131 -10.98 -29.92 -25.90
C VAL A 131 -9.64 -29.46 -26.37
N MET A 132 -8.63 -29.59 -25.51
CA MET A 132 -7.25 -29.15 -25.82
C MET A 132 -6.67 -29.93 -26.99
N GLN A 133 -5.93 -29.24 -27.87
CA GLN A 133 -5.34 -29.84 -29.07
C GLN A 133 -4.43 -31.02 -28.78
N GLU A 134 -3.79 -31.05 -27.61
CA GLU A 134 -2.89 -32.12 -27.18
C GLU A 134 -3.63 -33.44 -26.91
N HIS A 135 -4.92 -33.38 -26.67
CA HIS A 135 -5.78 -34.54 -26.41
C HIS A 135 -6.54 -35.02 -27.66
N VAL A 136 -6.31 -34.38 -28.81
CA VAL A 136 -7.06 -34.62 -30.04
C VAL A 136 -6.18 -35.30 -31.08
N ARG A 137 -6.68 -36.39 -31.69
CA ARG A 137 -6.06 -37.01 -32.87
C ARG A 137 -6.59 -36.34 -34.13
N ARG A 138 -5.72 -35.78 -34.97
CA ARG A 138 -6.08 -35.12 -36.22
C ARG A 138 -5.93 -36.09 -37.36
N HIS A 139 -6.92 -36.12 -38.25
CA HIS A 139 -6.87 -36.88 -39.50
C HIS A 139 -6.92 -35.84 -40.64
N ALA A 140 -5.78 -35.63 -41.27
CA ALA A 140 -5.71 -34.81 -42.49
C ALA A 140 -6.01 -35.71 -43.68
N ASP A 141 -6.83 -35.25 -44.59
CA ASP A 141 -7.04 -35.93 -45.87
C ASP A 141 -5.81 -35.62 -46.77
N ASP A 142 -4.94 -36.58 -47.00
CA ASP A 142 -3.71 -36.45 -47.82
C ASP A 142 -3.98 -36.00 -49.25
N SER A 143 -5.25 -36.01 -49.71
CA SER A 143 -5.65 -35.59 -51.04
C SER A 143 -5.65 -34.05 -51.25
N ALA A 144 -5.57 -33.24 -50.17
CA ALA A 144 -5.68 -31.77 -50.28
C ALA A 144 -4.33 -31.05 -50.38
N LEU A 145 -3.18 -31.75 -50.30
CA LEU A 145 -1.84 -31.16 -50.34
C LEU A 145 -1.32 -30.78 -51.74
N GLN A 146 -2.09 -31.01 -52.82
CA GLN A 146 -1.67 -30.77 -54.21
C GLN A 146 -2.37 -29.56 -54.89
N GLY A 147 -2.84 -28.55 -54.21
CA GLY A 147 -3.50 -27.46 -54.93
C GLY A 147 -3.88 -26.19 -54.20
N ALA A 148 -3.36 -25.86 -53.04
CA ALA A 148 -3.75 -24.64 -52.33
C ALA A 148 -2.77 -23.49 -52.60
N SER A 149 -3.03 -22.69 -53.62
CA SER A 149 -2.55 -21.31 -53.72
C SER A 149 -3.32 -20.46 -52.70
N SER A 150 -2.57 -19.62 -51.96
CA SER A 150 -3.06 -18.68 -50.95
C SER A 150 -4.19 -17.77 -51.46
N GLN A 151 -5.41 -17.97 -50.92
CA GLN A 151 -6.48 -16.95 -51.02
C GLN A 151 -6.79 -16.38 -49.65
N PRO A 152 -6.96 -15.05 -49.51
CA PRO A 152 -7.19 -14.36 -48.24
C PRO A 152 -8.65 -14.22 -47.85
N ASP A 153 -9.57 -14.95 -48.44
CA ASP A 153 -11.01 -14.88 -48.12
C ASP A 153 -11.50 -16.19 -47.52
N GLY A 154 -12.18 -16.10 -46.38
CA GLY A 154 -12.85 -17.12 -45.56
C GLY A 154 -13.34 -18.44 -46.19
N GLY A 155 -12.49 -19.10 -46.94
CA GLY A 155 -12.76 -20.36 -47.60
C GLY A 155 -12.61 -21.57 -46.69
N ALA A 156 -13.46 -22.55 -46.88
CA ALA A 156 -13.54 -23.82 -46.19
C ALA A 156 -12.13 -24.39 -45.92
N CYS A 157 -11.85 -24.73 -44.68
CA CYS A 157 -10.70 -25.56 -44.31
C CYS A 157 -10.78 -26.87 -45.12
N PRO A 158 -9.67 -27.40 -45.64
CA PRO A 158 -9.68 -28.74 -46.22
C PRO A 158 -10.24 -29.70 -45.19
N SER A 159 -10.94 -30.75 -45.63
CA SER A 159 -11.70 -31.70 -44.83
C SER A 159 -10.87 -32.36 -43.71
N GLU A 160 -10.56 -31.57 -42.68
CA GLU A 160 -9.93 -32.07 -41.45
C GLU A 160 -10.99 -32.72 -40.57
N THR A 161 -10.74 -33.94 -40.14
CA THR A 161 -11.53 -34.60 -39.08
C THR A 161 -10.65 -34.79 -37.85
N ILE A 162 -11.29 -34.75 -36.69
CA ILE A 162 -10.61 -34.94 -35.40
C ILE A 162 -11.29 -36.08 -34.63
N THR A 163 -10.50 -36.85 -33.90
CA THR A 163 -10.98 -37.82 -32.93
C THR A 163 -10.66 -37.38 -31.52
N LEU A 164 -11.67 -37.27 -30.70
CA LEU A 164 -11.69 -36.82 -29.31
C LEU A 164 -11.86 -38.00 -28.37
N PRO A 165 -11.09 -38.16 -27.31
CA PRO A 165 -11.29 -39.25 -26.34
C PRO A 165 -12.54 -39.00 -25.50
N ALA A 166 -13.14 -40.11 -25.03
CA ALA A 166 -14.23 -40.08 -24.06
C ALA A 166 -13.85 -39.36 -22.75
N GLY A 167 -14.85 -39.01 -21.93
CA GLY A 167 -14.63 -38.42 -20.59
C GLY A 167 -14.46 -36.91 -20.56
N GLN A 168 -14.76 -36.19 -21.65
CA GLN A 168 -14.80 -34.73 -21.66
C GLN A 168 -15.92 -34.22 -20.76
N LYS A 169 -15.73 -33.10 -20.08
CA LYS A 169 -16.71 -32.51 -19.17
C LYS A 169 -17.44 -31.33 -19.84
N PRO A 170 -18.74 -31.16 -19.59
CA PRO A 170 -19.48 -29.99 -20.08
C PRO A 170 -18.83 -28.70 -19.56
N GLY A 171 -18.63 -27.71 -20.44
CA GLY A 171 -18.07 -26.41 -20.09
C GLY A 171 -16.59 -26.38 -19.81
N GLN A 172 -15.83 -27.47 -19.97
CA GLN A 172 -14.40 -27.50 -19.72
C GLN A 172 -13.67 -26.53 -20.67
N ASN A 173 -12.62 -25.88 -20.15
CA ASN A 173 -11.75 -24.93 -20.86
C ASN A 173 -12.50 -23.76 -21.51
N VAL A 174 -13.65 -23.37 -20.98
CA VAL A 174 -14.40 -22.18 -21.37
C VAL A 174 -14.38 -21.20 -20.23
N ARG A 175 -13.85 -19.98 -20.47
CA ARG A 175 -13.99 -18.84 -19.57
C ARG A 175 -15.32 -18.17 -19.83
N ARG A 176 -16.11 -17.99 -18.78
CA ARG A 176 -17.44 -17.39 -18.91
C ARG A 176 -17.36 -15.87 -18.93
N ARG A 177 -18.26 -15.26 -19.69
CA ARG A 177 -18.45 -13.82 -19.69
C ARG A 177 -18.57 -13.27 -18.27
N GLY A 178 -17.76 -12.28 -17.91
CA GLY A 178 -17.77 -11.63 -16.59
C GLY A 178 -17.32 -12.52 -15.43
N GLU A 179 -16.56 -13.60 -15.67
CA GLU A 179 -16.08 -14.45 -14.57
C GLU A 179 -15.03 -13.76 -13.69
N ASP A 180 -14.27 -12.80 -14.24
CA ASP A 180 -13.30 -12.00 -13.50
C ASP A 180 -13.94 -10.72 -12.95
N ILE A 181 -14.52 -9.90 -13.82
CA ILE A 181 -15.20 -8.64 -13.44
C ILE A 181 -16.52 -8.53 -14.19
N ARG A 182 -17.61 -8.24 -13.47
CA ARG A 182 -18.91 -7.97 -14.07
C ARG A 182 -19.18 -6.49 -14.17
N THR A 183 -19.81 -6.06 -15.25
CA THR A 183 -20.33 -4.71 -15.43
C THR A 183 -21.13 -4.26 -14.20
N GLY A 184 -20.83 -3.07 -13.68
CA GLY A 184 -21.48 -2.51 -12.49
C GLY A 184 -20.85 -2.91 -11.15
N GLN A 185 -19.91 -3.85 -11.11
CA GLN A 185 -19.12 -4.14 -9.90
C GLN A 185 -18.05 -3.06 -9.66
N THR A 186 -17.65 -2.91 -8.41
CA THR A 186 -16.46 -2.10 -8.06
C THR A 186 -15.21 -2.84 -8.54
N ALA A 187 -14.59 -2.33 -9.60
CA ALA A 187 -13.32 -2.85 -10.13
C ALA A 187 -12.13 -2.42 -9.25
N LEU A 188 -12.11 -1.16 -8.80
CA LEU A 188 -11.10 -0.64 -7.88
C LEU A 188 -11.81 0.17 -6.78
N PRO A 189 -11.67 -0.19 -5.49
CA PRO A 189 -12.31 0.52 -4.40
C PRO A 189 -11.59 1.83 -4.05
N ALA A 190 -12.35 2.82 -3.60
CA ALA A 190 -11.83 4.08 -3.04
C ALA A 190 -10.91 3.85 -1.85
N GLY A 191 -9.97 4.77 -1.64
CA GLY A 191 -8.99 4.70 -0.55
C GLY A 191 -7.86 3.70 -0.77
N ARG A 192 -7.81 3.06 -1.95
CA ARG A 192 -6.73 2.15 -2.36
C ARG A 192 -5.54 2.94 -2.89
N ILE A 193 -4.33 2.57 -2.49
CA ILE A 193 -3.10 3.03 -3.13
C ILE A 193 -2.93 2.27 -4.44
N LEU A 194 -2.90 3.00 -5.56
CA LEU A 194 -2.80 2.42 -6.89
C LEU A 194 -1.46 1.71 -7.10
N SER A 195 -1.54 0.48 -7.57
CA SER A 195 -0.40 -0.35 -8.00
C SER A 195 -0.33 -0.42 -9.53
N PRO A 196 0.78 -0.91 -10.12
CA PRO A 196 0.84 -1.18 -11.55
C PRO A 196 -0.27 -2.10 -12.06
N MET A 197 -0.72 -3.07 -11.25
CA MET A 197 -1.80 -4.01 -11.59
C MET A 197 -3.16 -3.30 -11.68
N ASP A 198 -3.38 -2.27 -10.85
CA ASP A 198 -4.61 -1.48 -10.90
C ASP A 198 -4.73 -0.67 -12.20
N LEU A 199 -3.60 -0.24 -12.78
CA LEU A 199 -3.59 0.36 -14.11
C LEU A 199 -3.99 -0.65 -15.19
N GLY A 200 -3.57 -1.90 -15.06
CA GLY A 200 -4.01 -2.99 -15.93
C GLY A 200 -5.53 -3.20 -15.88
N VAL A 201 -6.09 -3.22 -14.66
CA VAL A 201 -7.55 -3.29 -14.46
C VAL A 201 -8.26 -2.10 -15.08
N ALA A 202 -7.77 -0.87 -14.86
CA ALA A 202 -8.34 0.33 -15.46
C ALA A 202 -8.32 0.28 -17.00
N ALA A 203 -7.18 -0.13 -17.57
CA ALA A 203 -7.01 -0.26 -19.02
C ALA A 203 -7.95 -1.32 -19.61
N SER A 204 -8.12 -2.49 -18.95
CA SER A 204 -9.04 -3.54 -19.40
C SER A 204 -10.52 -3.10 -19.42
N GLN A 205 -10.85 -2.07 -18.62
CA GLN A 205 -12.17 -1.44 -18.56
C GLN A 205 -12.30 -0.22 -19.51
N GLY A 206 -11.27 0.08 -20.31
CA GLY A 206 -11.26 1.26 -21.20
C GLY A 206 -11.25 2.58 -20.43
N ILE A 207 -10.73 2.61 -19.21
CA ILE A 207 -10.67 3.79 -18.35
C ILE A 207 -9.36 4.51 -18.61
N VAL A 208 -9.44 5.77 -19.05
CA VAL A 208 -8.29 6.60 -19.39
C VAL A 208 -7.89 7.57 -18.26
N ASP A 209 -8.82 7.89 -17.36
CA ASP A 209 -8.61 8.79 -16.23
C ASP A 209 -9.11 8.17 -14.94
N LEU A 210 -8.33 8.33 -13.88
CA LEU A 210 -8.67 7.87 -12.53
C LEU A 210 -8.91 9.05 -11.58
N PRO A 211 -9.96 9.00 -10.74
CA PRO A 211 -10.17 9.97 -9.68
C PRO A 211 -9.19 9.65 -8.54
N VAL A 212 -8.17 10.48 -8.35
CA VAL A 212 -7.17 10.30 -7.30
C VAL A 212 -7.16 11.48 -6.35
N PHE A 213 -6.66 11.26 -5.13
CA PHE A 213 -6.36 12.35 -4.21
C PHE A 213 -5.03 13.02 -4.55
N ASP A 214 -4.93 14.32 -4.28
CA ASP A 214 -3.66 15.01 -4.23
C ASP A 214 -2.80 14.44 -3.10
N PRO A 215 -1.46 14.48 -3.20
CA PRO A 215 -0.60 14.05 -2.11
C PRO A 215 -0.84 14.86 -0.84
N LEU A 216 -0.85 14.20 0.32
CA LEU A 216 -0.90 14.87 1.61
C LEU A 216 0.36 15.74 1.78
N LYS A 217 0.19 17.03 2.08
CA LYS A 217 1.27 17.97 2.31
C LYS A 217 1.74 17.89 3.76
N VAL A 218 2.95 17.34 3.95
CA VAL A 218 3.57 17.15 5.26
C VAL A 218 4.68 18.16 5.43
N GLY A 219 4.47 19.17 6.27
CA GLY A 219 5.48 20.15 6.62
C GLY A 219 6.38 19.66 7.76
N VAL A 220 7.68 19.87 7.66
CA VAL A 220 8.65 19.41 8.65
C VAL A 220 9.51 20.56 9.15
N PHE A 221 9.49 20.79 10.46
CA PHE A 221 10.42 21.66 11.20
C PHE A 221 11.40 20.84 12.03
N SER A 222 12.61 21.33 12.22
CA SER A 222 13.46 20.98 13.35
C SER A 222 13.59 22.14 14.33
N THR A 223 13.67 21.82 15.63
CA THR A 223 13.89 22.81 16.69
C THR A 223 15.08 22.40 17.54
N GLY A 224 15.87 23.39 17.97
CA GLY A 224 17.04 23.19 18.83
C GLY A 224 18.11 24.23 18.59
N ASN A 225 18.59 24.88 19.64
CA ASN A 225 19.67 25.87 19.55
C ASN A 225 21.02 25.23 19.20
N GLU A 226 21.15 23.90 19.38
CA GLU A 226 22.34 23.12 19.03
C GLU A 226 22.42 22.81 17.53
N LEU A 227 21.30 22.97 16.79
CA LEU A 227 21.20 22.50 15.40
C LEU A 227 21.81 23.50 14.42
N VAL A 228 22.55 22.96 13.46
CA VAL A 228 23.11 23.69 12.33
C VAL A 228 22.80 22.99 11.04
N GLN A 229 22.53 23.75 9.98
CA GLN A 229 22.28 23.19 8.66
C GLN A 229 23.51 22.45 8.13
N SER A 230 23.32 21.32 7.47
CA SER A 230 24.38 20.54 6.82
C SER A 230 25.20 21.42 5.86
N GLY A 231 26.51 21.27 5.89
CA GLY A 231 27.47 22.09 5.08
C GLY A 231 27.96 23.36 5.75
N GLN A 232 27.39 23.78 6.88
CA GLN A 232 27.89 24.89 7.68
C GLN A 232 28.90 24.40 8.74
N PRO A 233 29.92 25.18 9.12
CA PRO A 233 30.86 24.81 10.19
C PRO A 233 30.13 24.74 11.54
N LEU A 234 30.54 23.78 12.39
CA LEU A 234 30.03 23.63 13.75
C LEU A 234 30.82 24.42 14.75
N ALA A 235 30.14 25.18 15.61
CA ALA A 235 30.74 25.70 16.85
C ALA A 235 30.71 24.63 17.95
N ALA A 236 31.40 24.89 19.07
CA ALA A 236 31.37 23.96 20.20
C ALA A 236 29.96 23.80 20.75
N GLY A 237 29.53 22.54 20.92
CA GLY A 237 28.19 22.18 21.37
C GLY A 237 27.13 22.11 20.28
N GLN A 238 27.47 22.41 19.03
CA GLN A 238 26.53 22.29 17.91
C GLN A 238 26.65 20.95 17.18
N ILE A 239 25.56 20.55 16.55
CA ILE A 239 25.44 19.35 15.72
C ILE A 239 24.69 19.67 14.42
N HIS A 240 24.92 18.89 13.37
CA HIS A 240 24.13 19.02 12.16
C HIS A 240 22.73 18.42 12.34
N ASP A 241 21.73 19.11 11.79
CA ASP A 241 20.35 18.61 11.75
C ASP A 241 20.25 17.37 10.84
N SER A 242 20.09 16.22 11.44
CA SER A 242 19.90 14.94 10.73
C SER A 242 18.43 14.49 10.68
N ASN A 243 17.59 14.97 11.61
CA ASN A 243 16.21 14.52 11.73
C ASN A 243 15.34 15.03 10.58
N ARG A 244 15.40 16.31 10.29
CA ARG A 244 14.59 16.95 9.27
C ARG A 244 14.78 16.33 7.88
N PRO A 245 16.01 16.17 7.33
CA PRO A 245 16.19 15.51 6.04
C PRO A 245 15.71 14.05 6.05
N THR A 246 15.86 13.32 7.18
CA THR A 246 15.36 11.97 7.32
C THR A 246 13.83 11.92 7.27
N LEU A 247 13.15 12.79 8.04
CA LEU A 247 11.68 12.84 8.06
C LEU A 247 11.09 13.29 6.72
N LEU A 248 11.72 14.23 6.02
CA LEU A 248 11.33 14.63 4.67
C LEU A 248 11.47 13.48 3.67
N ALA A 249 12.56 12.72 3.74
CA ALA A 249 12.75 11.55 2.89
C ALA A 249 11.72 10.45 3.20
N LEU A 250 11.44 10.19 4.48
CA LEU A 250 10.42 9.25 4.92
C LEU A 250 9.02 9.64 4.43
N ALA A 251 8.64 10.90 4.56
CA ALA A 251 7.34 11.38 4.08
C ALA A 251 7.21 11.15 2.56
N ARG A 252 8.27 11.44 1.78
CA ARG A 252 8.28 11.19 0.33
C ARG A 252 8.19 9.71 -0.01
N SER A 253 8.92 8.84 0.70
CA SER A 253 8.87 7.38 0.45
C SER A 253 7.48 6.79 0.74
N ARG A 254 6.68 7.46 1.60
CA ARG A 254 5.29 7.10 1.89
C ARG A 254 4.29 7.69 0.88
N GLY A 255 4.75 8.40 -0.15
CA GLY A 255 3.92 9.01 -1.19
C GLY A 255 3.35 10.37 -0.83
N PHE A 256 3.81 11.01 0.26
CA PHE A 256 3.39 12.34 0.67
C PHE A 256 4.22 13.44 -0.01
N GLU A 257 3.65 14.63 -0.12
CA GLU A 257 4.39 15.84 -0.50
C GLU A 257 5.08 16.43 0.73
N ALA A 258 6.41 16.25 0.82
CA ALA A 258 7.19 16.71 1.96
C ALA A 258 7.68 18.14 1.74
N ILE A 259 7.27 19.05 2.62
CA ILE A 259 7.60 20.47 2.58
C ILE A 259 8.63 20.78 3.68
N ASP A 260 9.79 21.26 3.25
CA ASP A 260 10.85 21.68 4.17
C ASP A 260 10.54 23.09 4.72
N LEU A 261 10.19 23.15 6.00
CA LEU A 261 9.89 24.40 6.69
C LEU A 261 11.08 24.96 7.47
N GLY A 262 12.23 24.28 7.39
CA GLY A 262 13.48 24.76 7.95
C GLY A 262 13.71 24.39 9.42
N TRP A 263 14.68 25.07 9.99
CA TRP A 263 15.08 24.96 11.39
C TRP A 263 14.68 26.22 12.16
N LEU A 264 14.26 26.04 13.41
CA LEU A 264 13.85 27.10 14.32
C LEU A 264 14.66 27.03 15.63
N PRO A 265 15.08 28.18 16.21
CA PRO A 265 15.64 28.21 17.55
C PRO A 265 14.57 27.86 18.59
N ASP A 266 15.03 27.50 19.80
CA ASP A 266 14.14 27.24 20.94
C ASP A 266 13.62 28.55 21.54
N ASP A 267 12.86 29.31 20.74
CA ASP A 267 12.21 30.57 21.10
C ASP A 267 10.69 30.42 20.90
N PRO A 268 9.89 30.59 21.98
CA PRO A 268 8.44 30.45 21.91
C PRO A 268 7.76 31.37 20.90
N ALA A 269 8.24 32.62 20.76
CA ALA A 269 7.60 33.60 19.89
C ALA A 269 7.89 33.30 18.42
N ILE A 270 9.13 32.87 18.10
CA ILE A 270 9.54 32.46 16.77
C ILE A 270 8.76 31.18 16.36
N LEU A 271 8.71 30.18 17.26
CA LEU A 271 8.00 28.94 17.00
C LEU A 271 6.50 29.17 16.80
N THR A 272 5.85 30.01 17.65
CA THR A 272 4.44 30.37 17.50
C THR A 272 4.15 30.99 16.14
N LYS A 273 4.97 31.96 15.72
CA LYS A 273 4.81 32.63 14.43
C LYS A 273 5.00 31.68 13.26
N ALA A 274 6.04 30.84 13.30
CA ALA A 274 6.33 29.87 12.25
C ALA A 274 5.23 28.82 12.11
N LEU A 275 4.75 28.24 13.21
CA LEU A 275 3.64 27.30 13.21
C LEU A 275 2.35 27.93 12.66
N ALA A 276 2.00 29.13 13.13
CA ALA A 276 0.80 29.84 12.68
C ALA A 276 0.84 30.17 11.18
N SER A 277 2.01 30.53 10.62
CA SER A 277 2.14 30.86 9.20
C SER A 277 2.21 29.64 8.28
N SER A 278 2.51 28.46 8.82
CA SER A 278 2.66 27.23 8.02
C SER A 278 1.36 26.53 7.71
N ILE A 279 0.27 26.80 8.47
CA ILE A 279 -1.02 26.10 8.30
C ILE A 279 -1.64 26.29 6.91
N ASP A 280 -1.32 27.39 6.22
CA ASP A 280 -1.82 27.70 4.89
C ASP A 280 -1.10 26.89 3.79
N GLN A 281 0.07 26.28 4.12
CA GLN A 281 0.93 25.62 3.15
C GLN A 281 0.86 24.09 3.24
N VAL A 282 0.38 23.56 4.38
CA VAL A 282 0.48 22.13 4.70
C VAL A 282 -0.84 21.57 5.24
N ASP A 283 -1.01 20.27 5.11
CA ASP A 283 -2.14 19.53 5.67
C ASP A 283 -1.84 19.03 7.09
N VAL A 284 -0.56 18.82 7.41
CA VAL A 284 -0.05 18.35 8.71
C VAL A 284 1.35 18.89 8.97
N LEU A 285 1.65 19.18 10.23
CA LEU A 285 2.96 19.62 10.68
C LEU A 285 3.65 18.52 11.51
N LEU A 286 4.92 18.26 11.20
CA LEU A 286 5.81 17.44 11.99
C LEU A 286 6.92 18.34 12.56
N THR A 287 7.19 18.22 13.85
CA THR A 287 8.35 18.84 14.46
C THR A 287 9.27 17.77 15.06
N THR A 288 10.56 18.04 15.09
CA THR A 288 11.53 17.20 15.78
C THR A 288 12.44 18.07 16.64
N GLY A 289 12.67 17.66 17.90
CA GLY A 289 13.18 18.51 18.95
C GLY A 289 12.03 19.21 19.70
N GLY A 290 12.31 19.81 20.85
CA GLY A 290 11.31 20.49 21.67
C GLY A 290 10.23 19.60 22.29
N ALA A 291 10.25 18.29 22.06
CA ALA A 291 9.32 17.30 22.59
C ALA A 291 10.02 16.40 23.65
N ALA A 292 10.56 16.99 24.70
CA ALA A 292 11.34 16.26 25.71
C ALA A 292 10.50 15.59 26.79
N GLY A 293 9.21 15.89 26.86
CA GLY A 293 8.27 15.30 27.83
C GLY A 293 8.52 15.77 29.28
N GLY A 294 8.47 17.05 29.52
CA GLY A 294 8.61 17.68 30.83
C GLY A 294 8.24 19.17 30.80
N ASP A 295 8.45 19.90 31.89
CA ASP A 295 8.20 21.36 32.00
C ASP A 295 8.97 22.20 30.96
N ALA A 296 9.93 21.61 30.25
CA ALA A 296 10.74 22.21 29.19
C ALA A 296 10.24 21.87 27.77
N ASP A 297 9.03 21.32 27.61
CA ASP A 297 8.48 21.00 26.29
C ASP A 297 7.94 22.26 25.61
N LEU A 298 8.81 22.89 24.84
CA LEU A 298 8.53 24.14 24.14
C LEU A 298 7.32 24.03 23.21
N LEU A 299 7.22 22.93 22.49
CA LEU A 299 6.13 22.73 21.53
C LEU A 299 4.78 22.62 22.23
N TRP A 300 4.68 21.82 23.30
CA TRP A 300 3.46 21.70 24.10
C TRP A 300 3.05 23.05 24.70
N HIS A 301 4.03 23.79 25.26
CA HIS A 301 3.77 25.11 25.82
C HIS A 301 3.18 26.08 24.77
N VAL A 302 3.80 26.13 23.59
CA VAL A 302 3.37 26.99 22.48
C VAL A 302 1.97 26.59 21.98
N LEU A 303 1.69 25.29 21.80
CA LEU A 303 0.37 24.81 21.35
C LEU A 303 -0.73 24.97 22.40
N SER A 304 -0.36 25.10 23.69
CA SER A 304 -1.31 25.35 24.78
C SER A 304 -1.71 26.83 24.90
N GLN A 305 -1.09 27.74 24.13
CA GLN A 305 -1.42 29.16 24.14
C GLN A 305 -2.27 29.54 22.92
N PRO A 306 -3.11 30.57 23.04
CA PRO A 306 -3.83 31.11 21.88
C PRO A 306 -2.85 31.58 20.81
N MET A 307 -3.09 31.21 19.55
CA MET A 307 -2.32 31.65 18.41
C MET A 307 -3.11 32.65 17.56
N HIS A 308 -2.39 33.52 16.87
CA HIS A 308 -3.00 34.50 15.94
C HIS A 308 -2.25 34.46 14.61
N HIS A 309 -2.98 34.53 13.52
CA HIS A 309 -2.44 34.66 12.17
C HIS A 309 -3.30 35.62 11.35
N GLN A 310 -2.66 36.58 10.68
CA GLN A 310 -3.33 37.60 9.86
C GLN A 310 -4.49 38.30 10.58
N GLY A 311 -4.35 38.57 11.88
CA GLY A 311 -5.37 39.25 12.69
C GLY A 311 -6.50 38.35 13.19
N MET A 312 -6.50 37.06 12.85
CA MET A 312 -7.49 36.07 13.31
C MET A 312 -6.93 35.24 14.46
N SER A 313 -7.78 34.92 15.43
CA SER A 313 -7.46 33.93 16.48
C SER A 313 -7.58 32.53 15.92
N LEU A 314 -6.55 31.71 16.10
CA LEU A 314 -6.51 30.32 15.71
C LEU A 314 -6.78 29.44 16.92
N PRO A 315 -7.82 28.58 16.89
CA PRO A 315 -8.02 27.60 17.96
C PRO A 315 -6.88 26.60 17.96
N THR A 316 -6.39 26.30 19.17
CA THR A 316 -5.29 25.34 19.41
C THR A 316 -5.74 24.24 20.35
N GLU A 317 -5.12 23.10 20.24
CA GLU A 317 -5.26 21.94 21.14
C GLU A 317 -3.89 21.32 21.34
N ALA A 318 -3.54 20.90 22.56
CA ALA A 318 -2.24 20.29 22.86
C ALA A 318 -2.36 19.17 23.92
N HIS A 319 -1.69 18.05 23.64
CA HIS A 319 -1.57 16.90 24.52
C HIS A 319 -0.12 16.39 24.50
N ALA A 320 0.43 16.08 25.66
CA ALA A 320 1.73 15.46 25.80
C ALA A 320 1.56 14.02 26.29
N TRP A 321 2.06 13.06 25.51
CA TRP A 321 1.96 11.64 25.84
C TRP A 321 3.35 11.03 26.10
N LYS A 322 3.41 10.09 27.03
CA LYS A 322 4.55 9.21 27.25
C LYS A 322 4.20 7.80 26.79
N LEU A 323 4.66 7.44 25.61
CA LEU A 323 4.38 6.14 25.00
C LEU A 323 5.10 5.01 25.76
N LYS A 324 4.46 3.86 25.87
CA LYS A 324 5.12 2.61 26.29
C LYS A 324 5.99 2.05 25.16
N LEU A 325 6.92 2.85 24.68
CA LEU A 325 7.81 2.60 23.54
C LEU A 325 9.28 2.87 23.92
N ARG A 326 10.18 2.08 23.37
CA ARG A 326 11.63 2.26 23.45
C ARG A 326 12.30 1.89 22.12
N PRO A 327 13.03 2.85 21.50
CA PRO A 327 13.09 4.29 21.78
C PRO A 327 11.82 5.01 21.31
N GLY A 328 11.61 6.27 21.73
CA GLY A 328 10.49 7.11 21.27
C GLY A 328 9.38 7.29 22.30
N ARG A 329 9.74 7.51 23.58
CA ARG A 329 8.76 7.67 24.66
C ARG A 329 7.90 8.94 24.56
N PRO A 330 8.47 10.16 24.37
CA PRO A 330 7.66 11.37 24.32
C PRO A 330 7.03 11.57 22.95
N LEU A 331 5.79 12.06 22.96
CA LEU A 331 5.05 12.47 21.76
C LEU A 331 4.18 13.67 22.15
N VAL A 332 4.30 14.78 21.43
CA VAL A 332 3.38 15.91 21.54
C VAL A 332 2.39 15.84 20.40
N ILE A 333 1.12 15.99 20.71
CA ILE A 333 0.04 15.97 19.74
C ILE A 333 -0.75 17.25 19.89
N GLY A 334 -1.00 17.93 18.80
CA GLY A 334 -1.77 19.14 18.83
C GLY A 334 -2.45 19.44 17.51
N ARG A 335 -3.18 20.54 17.51
CA ARG A 335 -3.85 21.04 16.34
C ARG A 335 -3.86 22.57 16.37
N ILE A 336 -3.63 23.18 15.22
CA ILE A 336 -3.80 24.61 15.00
C ILE A 336 -4.90 24.76 13.96
N SER A 337 -6.06 25.27 14.36
CA SER A 337 -7.27 25.30 13.53
C SER A 337 -7.63 23.89 13.05
N GLN A 338 -7.45 23.58 11.78
CA GLN A 338 -7.71 22.25 11.18
C GLN A 338 -6.43 21.47 10.89
N THR A 339 -5.25 21.98 11.21
CA THR A 339 -3.97 21.37 10.88
C THR A 339 -3.40 20.64 12.08
N PRO A 340 -3.30 19.28 12.07
CA PRO A 340 -2.65 18.52 13.11
C PRO A 340 -1.15 18.84 13.20
N VAL A 341 -0.62 18.75 14.41
CA VAL A 341 0.79 18.91 14.73
C VAL A 341 1.27 17.71 15.52
N PHE A 342 2.35 17.08 15.08
CA PHE A 342 2.99 15.97 15.78
C PHE A 342 4.42 16.35 16.14
N GLY A 343 4.69 16.47 17.44
CA GLY A 343 6.03 16.70 17.99
C GLY A 343 6.73 15.38 18.29
N LEU A 344 7.77 15.08 17.51
CA LEU A 344 8.57 13.87 17.60
C LEU A 344 9.81 14.10 18.49
N PRO A 345 10.39 13.03 19.07
CA PRO A 345 11.60 13.13 19.86
C PRO A 345 12.76 13.77 19.10
N GLY A 346 13.66 14.48 19.80
CA GLY A 346 14.89 15.03 19.24
C GLY A 346 15.94 13.96 18.87
N ASN A 347 15.96 12.80 19.53
CA ASN A 347 16.87 11.71 19.19
C ASN A 347 16.52 11.09 17.83
N PRO A 348 17.48 10.96 16.88
CA PRO A 348 17.22 10.58 15.49
C PRO A 348 16.47 9.25 15.33
N VAL A 349 16.94 8.21 16.00
CA VAL A 349 16.31 6.88 15.92
C VAL A 349 14.91 6.90 16.52
N ALA A 350 14.71 7.67 17.60
CA ALA A 350 13.41 7.80 18.23
C ALA A 350 12.41 8.54 17.32
N ALA A 351 12.83 9.62 16.66
CA ALA A 351 11.99 10.37 15.71
C ALA A 351 11.55 9.48 14.55
N LEU A 352 12.48 8.78 13.90
CA LEU A 352 12.21 7.85 12.81
C LEU A 352 11.24 6.75 13.21
N LEU A 353 11.49 6.09 14.35
CA LEU A 353 10.64 4.98 14.80
C LEU A 353 9.25 5.47 15.27
N SER A 354 9.15 6.66 15.89
CA SER A 354 7.85 7.26 16.20
C SER A 354 7.08 7.61 14.93
N PHE A 355 7.73 8.11 13.89
CA PHE A 355 7.09 8.30 12.59
C PHE A 355 6.51 6.99 12.06
N LEU A 356 7.32 5.94 11.91
CA LEU A 356 6.91 4.68 11.30
C LEU A 356 5.88 3.90 12.14
N PHE A 357 6.11 3.82 13.45
CA PHE A 357 5.34 2.92 14.31
C PHE A 357 4.15 3.58 15.00
N VAL A 358 4.07 4.90 15.02
CA VAL A 358 3.01 5.62 15.74
C VAL A 358 2.16 6.48 14.82
N ILE A 359 2.75 7.45 14.10
CA ILE A 359 1.97 8.45 13.36
C ILE A 359 1.66 8.08 11.91
N ASP A 360 2.40 7.15 11.28
CA ASP A 360 2.23 6.79 9.86
C ASP A 360 0.79 6.39 9.53
N ALA A 361 0.11 5.63 10.40
CA ALA A 361 -1.28 5.23 10.17
C ALA A 361 -2.26 6.42 10.13
N ALA A 362 -2.02 7.44 10.97
CA ALA A 362 -2.80 8.67 10.95
C ALA A 362 -2.54 9.47 9.66
N LEU A 363 -1.28 9.57 9.23
CA LEU A 363 -0.93 10.24 7.97
C LEU A 363 -1.55 9.52 6.76
N GLN A 364 -1.54 8.20 6.73
CA GLN A 364 -2.20 7.41 5.68
C GLN A 364 -3.71 7.72 5.63
N LYS A 365 -4.40 7.78 6.78
CA LYS A 365 -5.81 8.13 6.84
C LYS A 365 -6.06 9.57 6.35
N MET A 366 -5.21 10.53 6.74
CA MET A 366 -5.29 11.90 6.23
C MET A 366 -5.09 11.99 4.71
N ALA A 367 -4.28 11.11 4.12
CA ALA A 367 -4.09 10.98 2.68
C ALA A 367 -5.26 10.29 1.96
N GLY A 368 -6.35 9.94 2.69
CA GLY A 368 -7.54 9.32 2.12
C GLY A 368 -7.46 7.79 1.99
N ILE A 369 -6.46 7.14 2.59
CA ILE A 369 -6.36 5.67 2.61
C ILE A 369 -7.38 5.15 3.63
N THR A 370 -8.37 4.38 3.16
CA THR A 370 -9.45 3.86 4.01
C THR A 370 -9.00 2.73 4.93
N THR A 371 -8.04 1.93 4.48
CA THR A 371 -7.42 0.86 5.26
C THR A 371 -5.91 1.08 5.30
N PRO A 372 -5.38 1.75 6.34
CA PRO A 372 -3.94 1.97 6.48
C PRO A 372 -3.18 0.65 6.38
N ARG A 373 -2.15 0.62 5.53
CA ARG A 373 -1.32 -0.56 5.38
C ARG A 373 -0.49 -0.78 6.65
N PRO A 374 -0.62 -1.93 7.31
CA PRO A 374 0.26 -2.25 8.42
C PRO A 374 1.70 -2.36 7.92
N LEU A 375 2.65 -2.08 8.82
CA LEU A 375 4.06 -2.35 8.52
C LEU A 375 4.23 -3.85 8.24
N PRO A 376 4.89 -4.23 7.13
CA PRO A 376 5.13 -5.64 6.80
C PRO A 376 5.95 -6.29 7.92
N ARG A 377 5.68 -7.55 8.22
CA ARG A 377 6.43 -8.31 9.22
C ARG A 377 6.89 -9.63 8.63
N ILE A 378 8.13 -9.97 8.91
CA ILE A 378 8.68 -11.30 8.66
C ILE A 378 9.04 -11.95 9.98
N ARG A 379 9.03 -13.28 10.01
CA ARG A 379 9.53 -14.05 11.15
C ARG A 379 11.04 -14.22 11.02
N ALA A 380 11.74 -14.10 12.13
CA ALA A 380 13.18 -14.36 12.25
C ALA A 380 13.47 -15.14 13.54
N ARG A 381 14.64 -15.73 13.65
CA ARG A 381 15.16 -16.31 14.91
C ARG A 381 16.09 -15.31 15.57
N ALA A 382 16.03 -15.17 16.89
CA ALA A 382 17.01 -14.40 17.65
C ALA A 382 18.40 -15.06 17.56
N GLY A 383 19.39 -14.36 16.99
CA GLY A 383 20.75 -14.86 16.87
C GLY A 383 21.52 -14.84 18.19
N THR A 384 21.08 -14.03 19.15
CA THR A 384 21.62 -13.92 20.50
C THR A 384 20.51 -13.70 21.51
N ALA A 385 20.79 -13.99 22.78
CA ALA A 385 19.85 -13.63 23.85
C ALA A 385 19.69 -12.11 23.97
N ILE A 386 18.43 -11.65 24.11
CA ILE A 386 18.09 -10.23 24.20
C ILE A 386 17.53 -9.95 25.59
N ARG A 387 18.13 -9.01 26.31
CA ARG A 387 17.60 -8.55 27.60
C ARG A 387 16.41 -7.63 27.35
N LYS A 388 15.23 -8.04 27.78
CA LYS A 388 13.97 -7.31 27.69
C LYS A 388 13.28 -7.32 29.04
N ARG A 389 12.74 -6.17 29.45
CA ARG A 389 11.84 -6.07 30.61
C ARG A 389 10.43 -5.78 30.14
N PRO A 390 9.39 -6.46 30.67
CA PRO A 390 8.01 -6.11 30.40
C PRO A 390 7.70 -4.63 30.74
N GLY A 391 6.63 -4.09 30.15
CA GLY A 391 6.11 -2.76 30.42
C GLY A 391 6.32 -1.74 29.31
N ARG A 392 7.10 -2.07 28.28
CA ARG A 392 7.23 -1.25 27.05
C ARG A 392 7.46 -2.12 25.83
N GLN A 393 6.91 -1.73 24.69
CA GLN A 393 7.33 -2.27 23.42
C GLN A 393 8.76 -1.79 23.10
N GLU A 394 9.65 -2.69 22.71
CA GLU A 394 11.01 -2.33 22.31
C GLU A 394 11.21 -2.58 20.81
N LEU A 395 11.86 -1.62 20.15
CA LEU A 395 12.18 -1.63 18.72
C LEU A 395 13.70 -1.70 18.55
N LEU A 396 14.20 -2.88 18.20
CA LEU A 396 15.63 -3.14 18.06
C LEU A 396 16.04 -3.14 16.60
N ARG A 397 17.12 -2.43 16.26
CA ARG A 397 17.75 -2.50 14.95
C ARG A 397 18.45 -3.84 14.81
N VAL A 398 18.16 -4.57 13.74
CA VAL A 398 18.75 -5.90 13.50
C VAL A 398 19.27 -6.02 12.08
N THR A 399 20.34 -6.80 11.92
CA THR A 399 20.74 -7.35 10.63
C THR A 399 20.15 -8.75 10.48
N LEU A 400 19.89 -9.17 9.24
CA LEU A 400 19.28 -10.45 8.92
C LEU A 400 20.29 -11.34 8.16
N CYS A 401 20.64 -12.47 8.74
CA CYS A 401 21.48 -13.45 8.11
C CYS A 401 20.62 -14.60 7.57
N TYR A 402 20.75 -14.90 6.28
CA TYR A 402 20.03 -15.98 5.61
C TYR A 402 20.99 -17.16 5.40
N HIS A 403 20.60 -18.37 5.80
CA HIS A 403 21.31 -19.61 5.56
C HIS A 403 20.40 -20.55 4.77
N GLU A 404 20.92 -21.22 3.76
CA GLU A 404 20.13 -22.12 2.90
C GLU A 404 19.49 -23.30 3.66
N SER A 405 20.11 -23.70 4.79
CA SER A 405 19.59 -24.78 5.65
C SER A 405 18.47 -24.36 6.60
N ASP A 406 18.23 -23.07 6.77
CA ASP A 406 17.32 -22.54 7.77
C ASP A 406 16.00 -22.09 7.16
N ASP A 407 14.89 -22.38 7.85
CA ASP A 407 13.54 -21.99 7.47
C ASP A 407 13.25 -20.50 7.72
N LEU A 408 14.04 -19.84 8.56
CA LEU A 408 13.89 -18.44 8.96
C LEU A 408 15.25 -17.73 9.00
N PRO A 409 15.33 -16.46 8.65
CA PRO A 409 16.55 -15.68 8.83
C PRO A 409 16.89 -15.53 10.32
N VAL A 410 18.16 -15.35 10.60
CA VAL A 410 18.68 -15.09 11.94
C VAL A 410 18.84 -13.58 12.12
N ALA A 411 18.18 -13.03 13.13
CA ALA A 411 18.23 -11.60 13.47
C ALA A 411 19.31 -11.34 14.54
N LEU A 412 20.29 -10.52 14.20
CA LEU A 412 21.35 -10.08 15.11
C LEU A 412 21.20 -8.57 15.40
N PRO A 413 21.40 -8.10 16.64
CA PRO A 413 21.38 -6.67 16.93
C PRO A 413 22.40 -5.89 16.06
N ALA A 414 21.94 -4.91 15.30
CA ALA A 414 22.79 -4.04 14.48
C ALA A 414 23.43 -2.98 15.37
N GLY A 415 24.69 -3.15 15.72
CA GLY A 415 25.47 -2.21 16.50
C GLY A 415 24.86 -1.84 17.85
N SER A 416 25.11 -0.61 18.30
CA SER A 416 24.54 -0.08 19.56
C SER A 416 23.05 0.26 19.40
N GLN A 417 22.26 -0.06 20.41
CA GLN A 417 20.81 0.21 20.44
C GLN A 417 20.47 1.61 21.03
N SER A 418 21.44 2.52 21.12
CA SER A 418 21.20 3.90 21.57
C SER A 418 20.29 4.66 20.60
N SER A 419 19.38 5.49 21.13
CA SER A 419 18.45 6.32 20.34
C SER A 419 19.12 7.48 19.58
N ALA A 420 20.36 7.82 19.93
CA ALA A 420 21.14 8.87 19.28
C ALA A 420 22.01 8.36 18.10
N GLN A 421 22.14 7.04 17.92
CA GLN A 421 23.05 6.46 16.92
C GLN A 421 22.35 6.14 15.61
N LEU A 422 22.19 7.14 14.76
CA LEU A 422 21.52 7.01 13.44
C LEU A 422 22.18 5.97 12.54
N ARG A 423 23.53 5.83 12.58
CA ARG A 423 24.25 4.82 11.80
C ARG A 423 23.72 3.40 12.00
N SER A 424 23.30 3.06 13.22
CA SER A 424 22.73 1.75 13.53
C SER A 424 21.43 1.42 12.78
N VAL A 425 20.70 2.46 12.32
CA VAL A 425 19.52 2.28 11.46
C VAL A 425 19.94 2.11 10.01
N ALA A 426 20.91 2.88 9.55
CA ALA A 426 21.42 2.78 8.18
C ALA A 426 22.09 1.44 7.88
N GLU A 427 22.62 0.77 8.91
CA GLU A 427 23.24 -0.55 8.82
C GLU A 427 22.26 -1.70 9.10
N ALA A 428 21.03 -1.42 9.54
CA ALA A 428 20.04 -2.44 9.87
C ALA A 428 19.23 -2.88 8.64
N ASP A 429 18.98 -4.18 8.53
CA ASP A 429 18.07 -4.75 7.54
C ASP A 429 16.61 -4.64 7.99
N GLY A 430 16.38 -4.50 9.32
CA GLY A 430 15.03 -4.45 9.87
C GLY A 430 14.97 -4.00 11.33
N ILE A 431 13.74 -3.85 11.80
CA ILE A 431 13.41 -3.52 13.20
C ILE A 431 12.71 -4.73 13.83
N ALA A 432 13.37 -5.39 14.78
CA ALA A 432 12.72 -6.41 15.60
C ALA A 432 11.77 -5.75 16.60
N VAL A 433 10.52 -6.23 16.61
CA VAL A 433 9.45 -5.71 17.45
C VAL A 433 9.27 -6.64 18.64
N LEU A 434 9.64 -6.19 19.82
CA LEU A 434 9.43 -6.93 21.08
C LEU A 434 8.20 -6.36 21.79
N PRO A 435 7.10 -7.13 21.93
CA PRO A 435 5.85 -6.70 22.56
C PRO A 435 6.04 -6.14 23.98
N GLU A 436 5.05 -5.37 24.44
CA GLU A 436 5.06 -4.69 25.74
C GLU A 436 5.22 -5.68 26.91
N ASP A 437 4.49 -6.78 26.86
CA ASP A 437 4.39 -7.83 27.89
C ASP A 437 5.52 -8.87 27.82
N GLN A 438 6.28 -8.88 26.70
CA GLN A 438 7.36 -9.85 26.51
C GLN A 438 8.49 -9.65 27.51
N GLY A 439 8.97 -10.76 28.07
CA GLY A 439 10.18 -10.85 28.89
C GLY A 439 11.47 -11.01 28.07
N PRO A 440 12.57 -11.49 28.68
CA PRO A 440 13.82 -11.78 27.99
C PRO A 440 13.60 -12.77 26.83
N VAL A 441 14.34 -12.59 25.76
CA VAL A 441 14.33 -13.46 24.56
C VAL A 441 15.56 -14.34 24.60
N ALA A 442 15.39 -15.64 24.45
CA ALA A 442 16.50 -16.57 24.33
C ALA A 442 17.02 -16.61 22.89
N GLN A 443 18.28 -17.04 22.72
CA GLN A 443 18.79 -17.34 21.40
C GLN A 443 17.96 -18.46 20.76
N GLY A 444 17.59 -18.31 19.50
CA GLY A 444 16.73 -19.23 18.75
C GLY A 444 15.23 -18.92 18.84
N ASP A 445 14.78 -18.09 19.79
CA ASP A 445 13.37 -17.66 19.89
C ASP A 445 12.93 -16.93 18.61
N ARG A 446 11.63 -17.04 18.30
CA ARG A 446 11.03 -16.36 17.16
C ARG A 446 10.75 -14.88 17.47
N LEU A 447 11.10 -14.04 16.50
CA LEU A 447 10.87 -12.59 16.53
C LEU A 447 10.07 -12.14 15.33
N ASP A 448 9.25 -11.10 15.51
CA ASP A 448 8.70 -10.31 14.41
C ASP A 448 9.68 -9.21 14.04
N VAL A 449 10.04 -9.13 12.77
CA VAL A 449 10.92 -8.10 12.24
C VAL A 449 10.20 -7.33 11.13
N VAL A 450 10.20 -6.01 11.23
CA VAL A 450 9.77 -5.10 10.15
C VAL A 450 10.98 -4.85 9.26
N PRO A 451 11.02 -5.35 8.02
CA PRO A 451 12.13 -5.10 7.11
C PRO A 451 12.18 -3.61 6.73
N LEU A 452 13.36 -3.01 6.69
CA LEU A 452 13.55 -1.62 6.27
C LEU A 452 13.67 -1.51 4.75
N HIS A 453 14.29 -2.48 4.10
CA HIS A 453 14.38 -2.55 2.63
C HIS A 453 12.98 -2.74 2.01
N GLY A 454 12.63 -1.87 1.07
CA GLY A 454 11.30 -1.82 0.44
C GLY A 454 10.21 -1.14 1.28
N LEU A 455 10.56 -0.67 2.48
CA LEU A 455 9.69 0.18 3.32
C LEU A 455 10.12 1.66 3.26
N LEU A 456 11.43 1.90 3.10
CA LEU A 456 12.06 3.22 3.04
C LEU A 456 12.48 3.59 1.63
#